data_d21485babcb9c728c7d73d20e0e228d7
#
_entry.id   d21485babcb9c728c7d73d20e0e228d7
#
_cell.length_a   1.000
_cell.length_b   1.000
_cell.length_c   1.000
_cell.angle_alpha   90.00
_cell.angle_beta   90.00
_cell.angle_gamma   90.00
#
_symmetry.space_group_name_H-M   'P 1'
#
loop_
_entity.id
_entity.type
_entity.pdbx_description
1 polymer ?
#
loop_
_entity_poly.entity_id
_entity_poly.type
_entity_poly.pdbx_seq_one_letter_code
_entity_poly.pdbx_strand_id
1 'polypeptide(L)'
;KKLGEQFSNKDRGQLTVATTHTQARYALPRIVTDFKKEFPKVNLVLHEASPSEIVAMLRDGRADIGIATEALQDAPDLATFPWYTWHHGVIVPRTHPLATEQKLTLEAIAEWPIVTYQTGFTGRSRIDEAFQKAEIVPDIVMTALDADVIKAYVELELGIGIIASMAFSADRDP
;
A
#
# COMPACT_ATOMS: atom_id res chain seq x y z
N LYS A 1 0.59 18.46 35.57
CA LYS A 1 -0.87 18.21 35.68
C LYS A 1 -1.48 17.63 34.39
N LYS A 2 -1.10 18.10 33.19
CA LYS A 2 -1.66 17.58 31.91
C LYS A 2 -1.33 16.09 31.61
N LEU A 3 -0.15 15.58 31.98
CA LEU A 3 0.22 14.18 31.74
C LEU A 3 -0.61 13.20 32.60
N GLY A 4 -0.92 13.56 33.84
CA GLY A 4 -1.71 12.69 34.73
C GLY A 4 -3.19 12.52 34.31
N GLU A 5 -3.76 13.54 33.68
CA GLU A 5 -5.14 13.50 33.20
C GLU A 5 -5.29 12.66 31.91
N GLN A 6 -4.24 12.58 31.10
CA GLN A 6 -4.20 11.70 29.92
C GLN A 6 -4.15 10.20 30.29
N PHE A 7 -3.52 9.84 31.42
CA PHE A 7 -3.46 8.46 31.90
C PHE A 7 -4.75 7.99 32.60
N SER A 8 -5.56 8.90 33.11
CA SER A 8 -6.82 8.56 33.82
C SER A 8 -8.04 8.44 32.89
N ASN A 9 -7.97 8.95 31.67
CA ASN A 9 -9.08 8.94 30.71
C ASN A 9 -8.71 8.11 29.47
N LYS A 10 -8.65 6.78 29.63
CA LYS A 10 -8.29 5.82 28.57
C LYS A 10 -9.14 5.94 27.28
N ASP A 11 -10.28 6.62 27.36
CA ASP A 11 -11.25 6.75 26.28
C ASP A 11 -11.17 8.08 25.51
N ARG A 12 -10.19 8.95 25.83
CA ARG A 12 -10.04 10.27 25.21
C ARG A 12 -8.58 10.54 24.89
N GLY A 13 -8.33 11.11 23.73
CA GLY A 13 -6.99 11.47 23.30
C GLY A 13 -6.91 11.58 21.80
N GLN A 14 -5.69 11.57 21.29
CA GLN A 14 -5.39 11.51 19.86
C GLN A 14 -4.50 10.31 19.59
N LEU A 15 -4.83 9.57 18.53
CA LEU A 15 -3.99 8.52 17.97
C LEU A 15 -3.58 8.96 16.57
N THR A 16 -2.29 9.08 16.33
CA THR A 16 -1.73 9.46 15.02
C THR A 16 -1.13 8.24 14.35
N VAL A 17 -1.66 7.88 13.19
CA VAL A 17 -1.20 6.75 12.37
C VAL A 17 -0.59 7.29 11.10
N ALA A 18 0.70 6.99 10.87
CA ALA A 18 1.38 7.26 9.61
C ALA A 18 1.34 6.00 8.72
N THR A 19 0.93 6.14 7.47
CA THR A 19 0.70 5.01 6.59
C THR A 19 0.90 5.37 5.12
N THR A 20 1.14 4.37 4.27
CA THR A 20 1.14 4.60 2.82
C THR A 20 -0.29 4.71 2.30
N HIS A 21 -0.48 5.38 1.16
CA HIS A 21 -1.80 5.58 0.54
C HIS A 21 -2.57 4.26 0.37
N THR A 22 -1.92 3.23 -0.18
CA THR A 22 -2.56 1.92 -0.39
C THR A 22 -3.13 1.34 0.90
N GLN A 23 -2.40 1.45 2.02
CA GLN A 23 -2.89 0.95 3.31
C GLN A 23 -4.03 1.81 3.85
N ALA A 24 -3.91 3.14 3.78
CA ALA A 24 -4.95 4.09 4.20
C ALA A 24 -6.26 3.83 3.46
N ARG A 25 -6.17 3.61 2.16
CA ARG A 25 -7.32 3.49 1.25
C ARG A 25 -8.01 2.12 1.33
N TYR A 26 -7.24 1.04 1.39
CA TYR A 26 -7.79 -0.31 1.15
C TYR A 26 -7.77 -1.23 2.37
N ALA A 27 -6.80 -1.09 3.28
CA ALA A 27 -6.68 -1.95 4.45
C ALA A 27 -7.30 -1.36 5.72
N LEU A 28 -7.09 -0.06 5.96
CA LEU A 28 -7.49 0.59 7.22
C LEU A 28 -8.97 0.94 7.39
N PRO A 29 -9.79 1.21 6.35
CA PRO A 29 -11.12 1.78 6.57
C PRO A 29 -12.01 0.97 7.50
N ARG A 30 -12.01 -0.36 7.37
CA ARG A 30 -12.79 -1.25 8.23
C ARG A 30 -12.28 -1.24 9.67
N ILE A 31 -10.97 -1.28 9.85
CA ILE A 31 -10.33 -1.26 11.17
C ILE A 31 -10.58 0.07 11.87
N VAL A 32 -10.46 1.18 11.16
CA VAL A 32 -10.76 2.52 11.67
C VAL A 32 -12.22 2.62 12.11
N THR A 33 -13.13 2.06 11.31
CA THR A 33 -14.56 2.03 11.66
C THR A 33 -14.80 1.25 12.95
N ASP A 34 -14.20 0.09 13.12
CA ASP A 34 -14.35 -0.74 14.31
C ASP A 34 -13.67 -0.11 15.53
N PHE A 35 -12.46 0.45 15.36
CA PHE A 35 -11.78 1.24 16.39
C PHE A 35 -12.65 2.41 16.88
N LYS A 36 -13.30 3.15 16.00
CA LYS A 36 -14.15 4.30 16.35
C LYS A 36 -15.44 3.90 17.07
N LYS A 37 -15.93 2.67 16.88
CA LYS A 37 -17.07 2.14 17.67
C LYS A 37 -16.65 1.89 19.11
N GLU A 38 -15.44 1.33 19.32
CA GLU A 38 -14.93 1.02 20.65
C GLU A 38 -14.39 2.25 21.38
N PHE A 39 -13.71 3.14 20.64
CA PHE A 39 -13.09 4.36 21.16
C PHE A 39 -13.67 5.63 20.51
N PRO A 40 -14.97 5.94 20.69
CA PRO A 40 -15.64 7.03 19.97
C PRO A 40 -15.07 8.42 20.26
N LYS A 41 -14.45 8.60 21.41
CA LYS A 41 -13.89 9.89 21.87
C LYS A 41 -12.41 10.09 21.53
N VAL A 42 -11.74 9.07 20.98
CA VAL A 42 -10.35 9.20 20.51
C VAL A 42 -10.36 9.87 19.15
N ASN A 43 -9.61 10.96 19.01
CA ASN A 43 -9.37 11.59 17.72
C ASN A 43 -8.32 10.79 16.95
N LEU A 44 -8.69 10.27 15.78
CA LEU A 44 -7.78 9.54 14.91
C LEU A 44 -7.27 10.48 13.81
N VAL A 45 -5.94 10.57 13.68
CA VAL A 45 -5.27 11.32 12.62
C VAL A 45 -4.53 10.33 11.73
N LEU A 46 -4.85 10.32 10.44
CA LEU A 46 -4.10 9.55 9.43
C LEU A 46 -3.17 10.49 8.68
N HIS A 47 -1.88 10.17 8.67
CA HIS A 47 -0.88 10.80 7.83
C HIS A 47 -0.47 9.85 6.73
N GLU A 48 -0.72 10.25 5.49
CA GLU A 48 -0.18 9.55 4.32
C GLU A 48 1.23 10.05 4.03
N ALA A 49 2.18 9.11 3.97
CA ALA A 49 3.58 9.40 3.79
C ALA A 49 4.31 8.24 3.08
N SER A 50 5.51 8.50 2.60
CA SER A 50 6.39 7.46 2.09
C SER A 50 6.90 6.56 3.23
N PRO A 51 7.31 5.31 2.95
CA PRO A 51 7.85 4.40 3.97
C PRO A 51 9.00 5.01 4.79
N SER A 52 9.89 5.76 4.17
CA SER A 52 11.00 6.45 4.86
C SER A 52 10.53 7.59 5.75
N GLU A 53 9.55 8.37 5.31
CA GLU A 53 8.94 9.44 6.12
C GLU A 53 8.17 8.86 7.31
N ILE A 54 7.49 7.71 7.14
CA ILE A 54 6.81 7.02 8.24
C ILE A 54 7.82 6.66 9.34
N VAL A 55 8.98 6.09 8.99
CA VAL A 55 10.06 5.81 9.95
C VAL A 55 10.53 7.08 10.66
N ALA A 56 10.73 8.17 9.93
CA ALA A 56 11.11 9.46 10.52
C ALA A 56 10.02 9.98 11.48
N MET A 57 8.76 9.91 11.11
CA MET A 57 7.64 10.37 11.94
C MET A 57 7.53 9.57 13.25
N LEU A 58 7.79 8.27 13.22
CA LEU A 58 7.82 7.43 14.43
C LEU A 58 8.98 7.82 15.35
N ARG A 59 10.18 8.02 14.80
CA ARG A 59 11.37 8.45 15.57
C ARG A 59 11.20 9.82 16.21
N ASP A 60 10.56 10.73 15.50
CA ASP A 60 10.31 12.10 15.97
C ASP A 60 9.10 12.20 16.90
N GLY A 61 8.37 11.12 17.14
CA GLY A 61 7.13 11.11 17.93
C GLY A 61 5.97 11.89 17.28
N ARG A 62 6.02 12.11 15.97
CA ARG A 62 4.93 12.73 15.19
C ARG A 62 3.83 11.73 14.84
N ALA A 63 4.12 10.43 14.90
CA ALA A 63 3.16 9.34 14.77
C ALA A 63 3.34 8.33 15.91
N ASP A 64 2.24 7.79 16.38
CA ASP A 64 2.20 6.76 17.41
C ASP A 64 2.36 5.37 16.80
N ILE A 65 1.80 5.17 15.58
CA ILE A 65 1.82 3.91 14.83
C ILE A 65 2.21 4.20 13.39
N GLY A 66 3.05 3.33 12.81
CA GLY A 66 3.42 3.34 11.40
C GLY A 66 2.99 2.05 10.70
N ILE A 67 2.43 2.17 9.50
CA ILE A 67 2.03 1.02 8.67
C ILE A 67 2.64 1.20 7.29
N ALA A 68 3.59 0.32 6.95
CA ALA A 68 4.27 0.34 5.65
C ALA A 68 4.72 -1.08 5.26
N THR A 69 5.06 -1.25 4.00
CA THR A 69 5.59 -2.51 3.45
C THR A 69 7.11 -2.54 3.43
N GLU A 70 7.73 -1.40 3.15
CA GLU A 70 9.18 -1.23 3.06
C GLU A 70 9.70 -0.38 4.22
N ALA A 71 11.00 -0.25 4.33
CA ALA A 71 11.77 0.57 5.26
C ALA A 71 11.66 0.18 6.76
N LEU A 72 10.57 -0.44 7.22
CA LEU A 72 10.43 -0.81 8.63
C LEU A 72 11.44 -1.87 9.06
N GLN A 73 11.79 -2.82 8.20
CA GLN A 73 12.79 -3.85 8.48
C GLN A 73 14.20 -3.27 8.66
N ASP A 74 14.47 -2.10 8.10
CA ASP A 74 15.75 -1.39 8.18
C ASP A 74 15.80 -0.39 9.35
N ALA A 75 14.82 -0.43 10.24
CA ALA A 75 14.69 0.41 11.41
C ALA A 75 14.72 -0.42 12.71
N PRO A 76 15.90 -0.92 13.13
CA PRO A 76 16.04 -1.84 14.27
C PRO A 76 15.72 -1.20 15.62
N ASP A 77 15.64 0.11 15.67
CA ASP A 77 15.23 0.92 16.83
C ASP A 77 13.70 0.99 17.01
N LEU A 78 12.92 0.50 16.03
CA LEU A 78 11.47 0.45 16.10
C LEU A 78 10.98 -0.97 16.39
N ALA A 79 9.95 -1.11 17.24
CA ALA A 79 9.25 -2.37 17.42
C ALA A 79 8.35 -2.63 16.21
N THR A 80 8.59 -3.71 15.48
CA THR A 80 7.82 -4.08 14.29
C THR A 80 7.02 -5.36 14.52
N PHE A 81 5.79 -5.36 14.04
CA PHE A 81 4.88 -6.49 14.15
C PHE A 81 4.34 -6.85 12.76
N PRO A 82 4.45 -8.12 12.31
CA PRO A 82 3.80 -8.55 11.09
C PRO A 82 2.28 -8.47 11.27
N TRP A 83 1.60 -7.85 10.29
CA TRP A 83 0.16 -7.67 10.38
C TRP A 83 -0.58 -8.63 9.48
N TYR A 84 -0.34 -8.59 8.15
CA TYR A 84 -0.96 -9.51 7.19
C TYR A 84 -0.10 -9.66 5.93
N THR A 85 -0.38 -10.71 5.17
CA THR A 85 0.29 -10.98 3.89
C THR A 85 -0.64 -10.62 2.75
N TRP A 86 -0.11 -10.03 1.70
CA TRP A 86 -0.80 -9.68 0.47
C TRP A 86 0.11 -9.93 -0.74
N HIS A 87 -0.46 -9.88 -1.94
CA HIS A 87 0.30 -10.09 -3.17
C HIS A 87 0.00 -9.00 -4.19
N HIS A 88 0.85 -8.92 -5.21
CA HIS A 88 0.57 -8.16 -6.41
C HIS A 88 -0.38 -8.95 -7.32
N GLY A 89 -1.20 -8.24 -8.05
CA GLY A 89 -2.03 -8.74 -9.14
C GLY A 89 -1.79 -7.93 -10.40
N VAL A 90 -2.07 -8.53 -11.54
CA VAL A 90 -2.08 -7.83 -12.82
C VAL A 90 -3.50 -7.37 -13.11
N ILE A 91 -3.64 -6.11 -13.49
CA ILE A 91 -4.90 -5.53 -13.95
C ILE A 91 -4.79 -5.15 -15.41
N VAL A 92 -5.85 -5.39 -16.14
CA VAL A 92 -5.97 -5.10 -17.56
C VAL A 92 -7.40 -4.69 -17.90
N PRO A 93 -7.65 -3.96 -18.98
CA PRO A 93 -9.00 -3.78 -19.49
C PRO A 93 -9.67 -5.13 -19.80
N ARG A 94 -10.98 -5.24 -19.64
CA ARG A 94 -11.72 -6.50 -19.85
C ARG A 94 -11.54 -7.11 -21.25
N THR A 95 -11.26 -6.26 -22.25
CA THR A 95 -11.02 -6.64 -23.64
C THR A 95 -9.58 -7.09 -23.91
N HIS A 96 -8.69 -6.95 -22.94
CA HIS A 96 -7.28 -7.27 -23.12
C HIS A 96 -7.05 -8.79 -23.21
N PRO A 97 -6.15 -9.29 -24.08
CA PRO A 97 -5.88 -10.73 -24.21
C PRO A 97 -5.58 -11.45 -22.90
N LEU A 98 -4.82 -10.83 -22.00
CA LEU A 98 -4.50 -11.40 -20.68
C LEU A 98 -5.72 -11.58 -19.76
N ALA A 99 -6.86 -10.93 -20.02
CA ALA A 99 -8.08 -11.07 -19.21
C ALA A 99 -8.67 -12.50 -19.26
N THR A 100 -8.36 -13.26 -20.30
CA THR A 100 -8.85 -14.64 -20.49
C THR A 100 -7.80 -15.71 -20.24
N GLU A 101 -6.56 -15.30 -19.94
CA GLU A 101 -5.48 -16.24 -19.65
C GLU A 101 -5.74 -16.99 -18.34
N GLN A 102 -5.73 -18.32 -18.39
CA GLN A 102 -5.92 -19.17 -17.22
C GLN A 102 -4.69 -19.23 -16.32
N LYS A 103 -3.51 -19.05 -16.88
CA LYS A 103 -2.24 -19.06 -16.17
C LYS A 103 -1.37 -17.92 -16.61
N LEU A 104 -1.29 -16.90 -15.79
CA LEU A 104 -0.45 -15.75 -16.03
C LEU A 104 0.99 -16.06 -15.65
N THR A 105 1.95 -15.85 -16.56
CA THR A 105 3.39 -15.98 -16.32
C THR A 105 4.11 -14.64 -16.45
N LEU A 106 5.32 -14.53 -15.90
CA LEU A 106 6.10 -13.28 -16.03
C LEU A 106 6.49 -12.99 -17.47
N GLU A 107 6.71 -14.03 -18.28
CA GLU A 107 6.99 -13.90 -19.71
C GLU A 107 5.80 -13.26 -20.43
N ALA A 108 4.58 -13.77 -20.20
CA ALA A 108 3.37 -13.23 -20.81
C ALA A 108 3.08 -11.78 -20.34
N ILE A 109 3.39 -11.44 -19.09
CA ILE A 109 3.28 -10.08 -18.57
C ILE A 109 4.28 -9.15 -19.26
N ALA A 110 5.53 -9.61 -19.45
CA ALA A 110 6.60 -8.80 -20.03
C ALA A 110 6.45 -8.51 -21.54
N GLU A 111 5.51 -9.17 -22.23
CA GLU A 111 5.18 -8.85 -23.63
C GLU A 111 4.44 -7.50 -23.77
N TRP A 112 4.00 -6.92 -22.66
CA TRP A 112 3.18 -5.70 -22.64
C TRP A 112 3.87 -4.56 -21.90
N PRO A 113 3.61 -3.31 -22.28
CA PRO A 113 4.02 -2.15 -21.49
C PRO A 113 3.39 -2.22 -20.08
N ILE A 114 4.18 -1.91 -19.06
CA ILE A 114 3.78 -2.05 -17.66
C ILE A 114 3.69 -0.69 -16.99
N VAL A 115 2.59 -0.47 -16.27
CA VAL A 115 2.37 0.65 -15.34
C VAL A 115 2.38 0.08 -13.92
N THR A 116 3.23 0.59 -13.03
CA THR A 116 3.34 0.05 -11.67
C THR A 116 3.81 1.10 -10.66
N TYR A 117 4.15 0.69 -9.45
CA TYR A 117 4.60 1.59 -8.39
C TYR A 117 6.00 2.14 -8.62
N GLN A 118 6.28 3.30 -8.05
CA GLN A 118 7.63 3.83 -7.93
C GLN A 118 8.48 2.95 -7.01
N THR A 119 9.80 2.98 -7.23
CA THR A 119 10.76 2.30 -6.35
C THR A 119 10.60 2.78 -4.90
N GLY A 120 10.60 1.83 -3.96
CA GLY A 120 10.40 2.09 -2.53
C GLY A 120 8.94 2.16 -2.07
N PHE A 121 7.97 1.93 -2.96
CA PHE A 121 6.55 1.96 -2.62
C PHE A 121 5.86 0.62 -2.89
N THR A 122 4.95 0.25 -1.99
CA THR A 122 3.96 -0.82 -2.13
C THR A 122 4.54 -2.12 -2.71
N GLY A 123 5.70 -2.54 -2.18
CA GLY A 123 6.35 -3.79 -2.56
C GLY A 123 6.94 -3.81 -3.96
N ARG A 124 7.24 -2.64 -4.59
CA ARG A 124 7.87 -2.56 -5.90
C ARG A 124 9.15 -3.41 -5.99
N SER A 125 9.93 -3.46 -4.93
CA SER A 125 11.13 -4.30 -4.85
C SER A 125 10.84 -5.78 -5.12
N ARG A 126 9.66 -6.28 -4.70
CA ARG A 126 9.24 -7.66 -4.96
C ARG A 126 8.90 -7.92 -6.41
N ILE A 127 8.34 -6.92 -7.10
CA ILE A 127 8.08 -6.98 -8.53
C ILE A 127 9.42 -7.05 -9.27
N ASP A 128 10.35 -6.14 -8.94
CA ASP A 128 11.67 -6.10 -9.56
C ASP A 128 12.46 -7.40 -9.32
N GLU A 129 12.46 -7.92 -8.08
CA GLU A 129 13.07 -9.21 -7.75
C GLU A 129 12.49 -10.39 -8.54
N ALA A 130 11.17 -10.41 -8.76
CA ALA A 130 10.53 -11.49 -9.50
C ALA A 130 10.99 -11.52 -10.96
N PHE A 131 11.00 -10.36 -11.63
CA PHE A 131 11.50 -10.25 -13.01
C PHE A 131 13.00 -10.53 -13.10
N GLN A 132 13.79 -10.02 -12.15
CA GLN A 132 15.24 -10.29 -12.11
C GLN A 132 15.55 -11.78 -11.95
N LYS A 133 14.85 -12.50 -11.06
CA LYS A 133 15.03 -13.95 -10.87
C LYS A 133 14.64 -14.77 -12.08
N ALA A 134 13.69 -14.28 -12.88
CA ALA A 134 13.30 -14.89 -14.14
C ALA A 134 14.22 -14.50 -15.32
N GLU A 135 15.21 -13.61 -15.09
CA GLU A 135 16.09 -13.05 -16.12
C GLU A 135 15.31 -12.30 -17.23
N ILE A 136 14.16 -11.70 -16.87
CA ILE A 136 13.29 -10.94 -17.76
C ILE A 136 13.45 -9.44 -17.46
N VAL A 137 13.57 -8.64 -18.53
CA VAL A 137 13.56 -7.18 -18.43
C VAL A 137 12.17 -6.67 -18.80
N PRO A 138 11.37 -6.20 -17.82
CA PRO A 138 10.02 -5.68 -18.11
C PRO A 138 10.10 -4.29 -18.75
N ASP A 139 9.17 -4.00 -19.68
CA ASP A 139 9.00 -2.65 -20.26
C ASP A 139 8.11 -1.80 -19.31
N ILE A 140 8.73 -1.12 -18.36
CA ILE A 140 8.02 -0.24 -17.41
C ILE A 140 7.91 1.15 -18.02
N VAL A 141 6.77 1.46 -18.61
CA VAL A 141 6.51 2.73 -19.31
C VAL A 141 6.07 3.86 -18.38
N MET A 142 5.53 3.52 -17.22
CA MET A 142 5.09 4.53 -16.23
C MET A 142 5.15 3.99 -14.81
N THR A 143 5.45 4.87 -13.86
CA THR A 143 5.36 4.57 -12.42
C THR A 143 4.56 5.62 -11.68
N ALA A 144 3.81 5.20 -10.65
CA ALA A 144 3.01 6.07 -9.78
C ALA A 144 3.15 5.66 -8.30
N LEU A 145 2.72 6.54 -7.39
CA LEU A 145 2.79 6.28 -5.95
C LEU A 145 1.66 5.35 -5.46
N ASP A 146 0.52 5.38 -6.11
CA ASP A 146 -0.68 4.67 -5.67
C ASP A 146 -1.40 3.92 -6.80
N ALA A 147 -2.23 2.95 -6.40
CA ALA A 147 -2.95 2.10 -7.32
C ALA A 147 -4.06 2.81 -8.09
N ASP A 148 -4.68 3.86 -7.53
CA ASP A 148 -5.78 4.56 -8.21
C ASP A 148 -5.27 5.31 -9.44
N VAL A 149 -4.07 5.91 -9.34
CA VAL A 149 -3.40 6.51 -10.51
C VAL A 149 -3.02 5.44 -11.53
N ILE A 150 -2.45 4.31 -11.10
CA ILE A 150 -2.10 3.20 -12.01
C ILE A 150 -3.35 2.72 -12.75
N LYS A 151 -4.47 2.48 -12.05
CA LYS A 151 -5.73 2.04 -12.66
C LYS A 151 -6.23 3.00 -13.74
N ALA A 152 -6.20 4.30 -13.46
CA ALA A 152 -6.63 5.32 -14.42
C ALA A 152 -5.85 5.27 -15.74
N TYR A 153 -4.54 4.99 -15.70
CA TYR A 153 -3.73 4.88 -16.91
C TYR A 153 -3.86 3.52 -17.60
N VAL A 154 -4.19 2.46 -16.86
CA VAL A 154 -4.55 1.15 -17.46
C VAL A 154 -5.88 1.25 -18.20
N GLU A 155 -6.88 1.97 -17.66
CA GLU A 155 -8.14 2.25 -18.34
C GLU A 155 -7.96 3.02 -19.65
N LEU A 156 -6.92 3.86 -19.73
CA LEU A 156 -6.54 4.58 -20.94
C LEU A 156 -5.63 3.76 -21.89
N GLU A 157 -5.47 2.47 -21.61
CA GLU A 157 -4.68 1.52 -22.41
C GLU A 157 -3.19 1.90 -22.57
N LEU A 158 -2.62 2.65 -21.61
CA LEU A 158 -1.20 2.98 -21.63
C LEU A 158 -0.30 1.74 -21.45
N GLY A 159 -0.82 0.72 -20.77
CA GLY A 159 -0.17 -0.54 -20.49
C GLY A 159 -0.99 -1.37 -19.53
N ILE A 160 -0.49 -2.55 -19.17
CA ILE A 160 -1.05 -3.37 -18.10
C ILE A 160 -0.59 -2.86 -16.73
N GLY A 161 -1.41 -3.03 -15.68
CA GLY A 161 -1.05 -2.60 -14.33
C GLY A 161 -0.56 -3.74 -13.47
N ILE A 162 0.51 -3.52 -12.68
CA ILE A 162 0.86 -4.42 -11.58
C ILE A 162 0.62 -3.65 -10.29
N ILE A 163 -0.39 -4.08 -9.51
CA ILE A 163 -0.82 -3.40 -8.28
C ILE A 163 -0.98 -4.38 -7.12
N ALA A 164 -1.08 -3.84 -5.88
CA ALA A 164 -1.50 -4.62 -4.72
C ALA A 164 -2.91 -5.17 -4.96
N SER A 165 -3.10 -6.47 -4.81
CA SER A 165 -4.38 -7.14 -5.11
C SER A 165 -5.56 -6.57 -4.33
N MET A 166 -5.33 -6.07 -3.11
CA MET A 166 -6.35 -5.41 -2.30
C MET A 166 -6.87 -4.10 -2.91
N ALA A 167 -6.12 -3.49 -3.82
CA ALA A 167 -6.51 -2.24 -4.48
C ALA A 167 -7.48 -2.45 -5.64
N PHE A 168 -7.74 -3.70 -6.04
CA PHE A 168 -8.70 -4.05 -7.07
C PHE A 168 -10.00 -4.60 -6.47
N SER A 169 -11.13 -4.19 -7.02
CA SER A 169 -12.45 -4.73 -6.69
C SER A 169 -13.30 -4.79 -7.97
N ALA A 170 -13.72 -5.99 -8.36
CA ALA A 170 -14.53 -6.20 -9.55
C ALA A 170 -15.86 -5.42 -9.56
N ASP A 171 -16.35 -5.01 -8.38
CA ASP A 171 -17.59 -4.22 -8.25
C ASP A 171 -17.37 -2.72 -8.47
N ARG A 172 -16.14 -2.23 -8.35
CA ARG A 172 -15.80 -0.81 -8.40
C ARG A 172 -14.92 -0.45 -9.59
N ASP A 173 -14.10 -1.39 -10.01
CA ASP A 173 -13.13 -1.19 -11.08
C ASP A 173 -13.67 -1.87 -12.37
N PRO A 174 -13.79 -1.15 -13.49
CA PRO A 174 -14.40 -1.63 -14.73
C PRO A 174 -13.61 -2.76 -15.42
#